data_c12b603700c6d44d7ea1a019594b8bb8
#
_entry.id   c12b603700c6d44d7ea1a019594b8bb8
#
_cell.length_a   1.000
_cell.length_b   1.000
_cell.length_c   1.000
_cell.angle_alpha   90.00
_cell.angle_beta   90.00
_cell.angle_gamma   90.00
#
_symmetry.space_group_name_H-M   'P 1'
#
loop_
_entity.id
_entity.type
_entity.pdbx_description
1 polymer ?
#
loop_
_entity_poly.entity_id
_entity_poly.type
_entity_poly.pdbx_seq_one_letter_code
_entity_poly.pdbx_strand_id
1 'polypeptide(L)'
;MDNIFGSVKGVFCLGATHIAERIDENGKPYNCTADDAAYSIFEFEGGVIAKFNSSWTTRVRRDDLLTLHVDGTKGSAVVGLRDCWTQHYGNTPKPVWNPDIPNPIDFREGWTKVPEQEDFDNAFKAQWELFLKHVVLDTPFPWNLMEGAKGVQLAELGLESWEKKTWIRIPNLK
;
A
#
# COMPACT_ATOMS: atom_id res chain seq x y z
N MET A 1 4.70 -5.25 2.42
CA MET A 1 4.91 -5.66 1.02
C MET A 1 6.01 -6.70 0.87
N ASP A 2 7.12 -6.59 1.58
CA ASP A 2 8.26 -7.53 1.51
C ASP A 2 7.85 -8.99 1.72
N ASN A 3 6.98 -9.27 2.69
CA ASN A 3 6.52 -10.62 2.99
C ASN A 3 5.63 -11.24 1.89
N ILE A 4 5.16 -10.45 0.93
CA ILE A 4 4.28 -10.91 -0.15
C ILE A 4 5.03 -10.92 -1.49
N PHE A 5 5.84 -9.90 -1.77
CA PHE A 5 6.43 -9.67 -3.08
C PHE A 5 7.95 -9.77 -3.11
N GLY A 6 8.59 -10.05 -1.96
CA GLY A 6 10.04 -10.07 -1.82
C GLY A 6 10.63 -8.68 -1.56
N SER A 7 11.97 -8.60 -1.54
CA SER A 7 12.67 -7.37 -1.20
C SER A 7 12.53 -6.27 -2.24
N VAL A 8 12.43 -5.02 -1.78
CA VAL A 8 12.39 -3.84 -2.66
C VAL A 8 13.80 -3.55 -3.17
N LYS A 9 13.94 -3.38 -4.50
CA LYS A 9 15.21 -3.07 -5.19
C LYS A 9 15.40 -1.60 -5.46
N GLY A 10 14.30 -0.89 -5.68
CA GLY A 10 14.37 0.52 -6.04
C GLY A 10 13.05 1.25 -5.83
N VAL A 11 13.16 2.56 -5.69
CA VAL A 11 12.04 3.46 -5.48
C VAL A 11 12.17 4.72 -6.31
N PHE A 12 11.02 5.16 -6.84
CA PHE A 12 10.80 6.54 -7.28
C PHE A 12 9.66 7.11 -6.46
N CYS A 13 9.88 8.28 -5.85
CA CYS A 13 8.89 8.94 -5.01
C CYS A 13 8.77 10.42 -5.34
N LEU A 14 7.54 10.92 -5.26
CA LEU A 14 7.22 12.34 -5.28
C LEU A 14 6.30 12.63 -4.10
N GLY A 15 6.71 13.56 -3.25
CA GLY A 15 5.85 14.14 -2.23
C GLY A 15 5.18 15.42 -2.72
N ALA A 16 4.14 15.82 -2.03
CA ALA A 16 3.44 17.08 -2.27
C ALA A 16 2.82 17.64 -1.00
N THR A 17 2.77 18.97 -0.91
CA THR A 17 1.96 19.70 0.06
C THR A 17 0.85 20.40 -0.71
N HIS A 18 -0.28 19.70 -0.87
CA HIS A 18 -1.42 20.20 -1.65
C HIS A 18 -2.20 21.29 -0.90
N ILE A 19 -2.22 21.22 0.44
CA ILE A 19 -2.87 22.20 1.30
C ILE A 19 -1.78 22.86 2.17
N ALA A 20 -1.13 23.86 1.61
CA ALA A 20 -0.03 24.56 2.28
C ALA A 20 -0.54 25.49 3.39
N GLU A 21 -1.67 26.17 3.20
CA GLU A 21 -2.27 27.03 4.20
C GLU A 21 -3.31 26.25 5.01
N ARG A 22 -3.12 26.18 6.33
CA ARG A 22 -3.96 25.42 7.26
C ARG A 22 -4.32 26.27 8.48
N ILE A 23 -5.29 25.79 9.25
CA ILE A 23 -5.76 26.42 10.48
C ILE A 23 -5.37 25.50 11.65
N ASP A 24 -4.74 26.07 12.69
CA ASP A 24 -4.39 25.38 13.92
C ASP A 24 -5.61 25.17 14.84
N GLU A 25 -5.41 24.51 15.96
CA GLU A 25 -6.45 24.25 16.98
C GLU A 25 -7.02 25.52 17.62
N ASN A 26 -6.36 26.67 17.49
CA ASN A 26 -6.79 27.98 17.99
C ASN A 26 -7.47 28.83 16.89
N GLY A 27 -7.68 28.27 15.70
CA GLY A 27 -8.30 28.97 14.58
C GLY A 27 -7.36 29.92 13.84
N LYS A 28 -6.03 29.84 14.04
CA LYS A 28 -5.06 30.69 13.37
C LYS A 28 -4.53 30.03 12.12
N PRO A 29 -4.44 30.77 11.01
CA PRO A 29 -3.80 30.27 9.80
C PRO A 29 -2.29 30.10 9.98
N TYR A 30 -1.74 29.03 9.41
CA TYR A 30 -0.30 28.79 9.34
C TYR A 30 0.08 28.11 8.02
N ASN A 31 1.33 28.31 7.58
CA ASN A 31 1.87 27.63 6.43
C ASN A 31 2.46 26.28 6.87
N CYS A 32 1.91 25.18 6.34
CA CYS A 32 2.40 23.84 6.57
C CYS A 32 3.55 23.53 5.62
N THR A 33 4.67 23.06 6.17
CA THR A 33 5.86 22.67 5.40
C THR A 33 5.98 21.14 5.26
N ALA A 34 5.15 20.36 5.98
CA ALA A 34 5.12 18.92 5.85
C ALA A 34 4.32 18.50 4.61
N ASP A 35 4.76 17.43 3.98
CA ASP A 35 4.00 16.79 2.90
C ASP A 35 2.66 16.23 3.42
N ASP A 36 1.66 16.25 2.55
CA ASP A 36 0.33 15.69 2.78
C ASP A 36 -0.04 14.60 1.79
N ALA A 37 0.83 14.33 0.84
CA ALA A 37 0.71 13.27 -0.13
C ALA A 37 2.06 12.71 -0.54
N ALA A 38 2.13 11.40 -0.74
CA ALA A 38 3.26 10.69 -1.31
C ALA A 38 2.79 9.77 -2.43
N TYR A 39 3.50 9.83 -3.55
CA TYR A 39 3.25 9.03 -4.75
C TYR A 39 4.52 8.28 -5.09
N SER A 40 4.48 6.94 -5.01
CA SER A 40 5.69 6.14 -5.16
C SER A 40 5.49 4.98 -6.12
N ILE A 41 6.58 4.62 -6.80
CA ILE A 41 6.71 3.39 -7.58
C ILE A 41 7.86 2.60 -6.98
N PHE A 42 7.63 1.32 -6.71
CA PHE A 42 8.64 0.38 -6.21
C PHE A 42 8.88 -0.74 -7.20
N GLU A 43 10.13 -1.12 -7.37
CA GLU A 43 10.53 -2.36 -8.04
C GLU A 43 10.97 -3.38 -7.00
N PHE A 44 10.47 -4.60 -7.10
CA PHE A 44 10.82 -5.72 -6.21
C PHE A 44 11.76 -6.71 -6.91
N GLU A 45 12.45 -7.53 -6.10
CA GLU A 45 13.09 -8.72 -6.62
C GLU A 45 12.05 -9.61 -7.30
N GLY A 46 12.41 -10.18 -8.46
CA GLY A 46 11.44 -10.95 -9.27
C GLY A 46 10.64 -10.11 -10.28
N GLY A 47 10.86 -8.79 -10.35
CA GLY A 47 10.29 -7.92 -11.40
C GLY A 47 8.87 -7.45 -11.13
N VAL A 48 8.36 -7.60 -9.91
CA VAL A 48 7.08 -7.02 -9.51
C VAL A 48 7.23 -5.51 -9.40
N ILE A 49 6.27 -4.77 -9.96
CA ILE A 49 6.19 -3.32 -9.88
C ILE A 49 4.96 -2.96 -9.04
N ALA A 50 5.16 -2.16 -8.01
CA ALA A 50 4.05 -1.65 -7.19
C ALA A 50 3.96 -0.12 -7.31
N LYS A 51 2.73 0.38 -7.42
CA LYS A 51 2.41 1.80 -7.30
C LYS A 51 1.74 2.03 -5.95
N PHE A 52 2.25 2.99 -5.20
CA PHE A 52 1.71 3.36 -3.90
C PHE A 52 1.32 4.83 -3.89
N ASN A 53 0.10 5.12 -3.45
CA ASN A 53 -0.36 6.48 -3.22
C ASN A 53 -0.84 6.57 -1.78
N SER A 54 -0.34 7.54 -1.03
CA SER A 54 -0.82 7.88 0.30
C SER A 54 -1.12 9.37 0.36
N SER A 55 -2.28 9.73 0.84
CA SER A 55 -2.64 11.13 1.10
C SER A 55 -3.76 11.18 2.11
N TRP A 56 -3.71 12.14 3.02
CA TRP A 56 -4.79 12.42 3.96
C TRP A 56 -5.62 13.65 3.56
N THR A 57 -5.29 14.29 2.44
CA THR A 57 -6.00 15.47 1.92
C THR A 57 -6.94 15.17 0.77
N THR A 58 -6.93 13.95 0.23
CA THR A 58 -7.81 13.57 -0.88
C THR A 58 -9.20 13.17 -0.39
N ARG A 59 -10.19 13.46 -1.23
CA ARG A 59 -11.55 12.94 -1.04
C ARG A 59 -11.62 11.54 -1.62
N VAL A 60 -12.08 10.59 -0.81
CA VAL A 60 -12.04 9.18 -1.14
C VAL A 60 -13.46 8.71 -1.52
N ARG A 61 -13.57 8.03 -2.68
CA ARG A 61 -14.77 7.28 -3.07
C ARG A 61 -14.39 5.82 -3.26
N ARG A 62 -14.24 5.12 -2.16
CA ARG A 62 -13.97 3.68 -2.08
C ARG A 62 -14.56 3.15 -0.78
N ASP A 63 -14.71 1.85 -0.69
CA ASP A 63 -15.38 1.20 0.43
C ASP A 63 -14.50 1.10 1.69
N ASP A 64 -13.18 1.28 1.55
CA ASP A 64 -12.21 1.13 2.65
C ASP A 64 -11.11 2.19 2.60
N LEU A 65 -10.42 2.40 3.73
CA LEU A 65 -9.27 3.30 3.85
C LEU A 65 -8.05 2.80 3.06
N LEU A 66 -7.85 1.49 3.02
CA LEU A 66 -6.79 0.83 2.27
C LEU A 66 -7.41 -0.01 1.16
N THR A 67 -6.85 0.09 -0.04
CA THR A 67 -7.12 -0.86 -1.12
C THR A 67 -5.80 -1.28 -1.74
N LEU A 68 -5.51 -2.57 -1.70
CA LEU A 68 -4.41 -3.19 -2.41
C LEU A 68 -4.97 -3.96 -3.60
N HIS A 69 -4.60 -3.56 -4.81
CA HIS A 69 -4.94 -4.28 -6.03
C HIS A 69 -3.67 -4.97 -6.55
N VAL A 70 -3.77 -6.27 -6.76
CA VAL A 70 -2.67 -7.11 -7.25
C VAL A 70 -3.11 -7.79 -8.53
N ASP A 71 -2.37 -7.56 -9.61
CA ASP A 71 -2.57 -8.20 -10.89
C ASP A 71 -1.45 -9.20 -11.17
N GLY A 72 -1.82 -10.43 -11.44
CA GLY A 72 -0.92 -11.51 -11.79
C GLY A 72 -1.31 -12.19 -13.10
N THR A 73 -0.43 -13.02 -13.63
CA THR A 73 -0.63 -13.71 -14.91
C THR A 73 -1.77 -14.73 -14.90
N LYS A 74 -2.19 -15.19 -13.73
CA LYS A 74 -3.26 -16.20 -13.55
C LYS A 74 -4.55 -15.64 -12.98
N GLY A 75 -4.55 -14.40 -12.51
CA GLY A 75 -5.70 -13.75 -11.90
C GLY A 75 -5.27 -12.55 -11.09
N SER A 76 -6.25 -11.90 -10.48
CA SER A 76 -6.09 -10.68 -9.70
C SER A 76 -6.73 -10.80 -8.33
N ALA A 77 -6.28 -9.95 -7.40
CA ALA A 77 -6.87 -9.81 -6.08
C ALA A 77 -7.06 -8.34 -5.72
N VAL A 78 -8.17 -8.02 -5.07
CA VAL A 78 -8.41 -6.72 -4.44
C VAL A 78 -8.64 -6.95 -2.96
N VAL A 79 -7.81 -6.29 -2.14
CA VAL A 79 -7.78 -6.48 -0.69
C VAL A 79 -8.01 -5.15 -0.01
N GLY A 80 -9.00 -5.09 0.87
CA GLY A 80 -9.20 -4.01 1.82
C GLY A 80 -8.66 -4.36 3.21
N LEU A 81 -9.14 -3.66 4.24
CA LEU A 81 -8.78 -3.99 5.62
C LEU A 81 -9.46 -5.27 6.13
N ARG A 82 -10.63 -5.62 5.56
CA ARG A 82 -11.46 -6.73 6.04
C ARG A 82 -11.99 -7.62 4.94
N ASP A 83 -11.83 -7.23 3.68
CA ASP A 83 -12.34 -7.93 2.52
C ASP A 83 -11.22 -8.30 1.56
N CYS A 84 -11.37 -9.47 0.93
CA CYS A 84 -10.53 -9.90 -0.17
C CYS A 84 -11.42 -10.44 -1.29
N TRP A 85 -11.18 -9.97 -2.49
CA TRP A 85 -11.84 -10.43 -3.71
C TRP A 85 -10.82 -10.94 -4.70
N THR A 86 -11.13 -12.03 -5.38
CA THR A 86 -10.25 -12.60 -6.39
C THR A 86 -10.99 -12.82 -7.70
N GLN A 87 -10.28 -12.70 -8.81
CA GLN A 87 -10.78 -13.04 -10.13
C GLN A 87 -9.73 -13.89 -10.85
N HIS A 88 -10.13 -15.07 -11.30
CA HIS A 88 -9.26 -15.90 -12.12
C HIS A 88 -9.20 -15.35 -13.56
N TYR A 89 -8.06 -15.49 -14.22
CA TYR A 89 -7.85 -15.03 -15.60
C TYR A 89 -8.93 -15.50 -16.57
N GLY A 90 -9.38 -16.76 -16.44
CA GLY A 90 -10.45 -17.32 -17.27
C GLY A 90 -11.82 -16.64 -17.14
N ASN A 91 -12.05 -15.93 -16.04
CA ASN A 91 -13.29 -15.20 -15.76
C ASN A 91 -13.16 -13.71 -16.10
N THR A 92 -12.04 -13.27 -16.65
CA THR A 92 -11.82 -11.86 -17.01
C THR A 92 -12.66 -11.53 -18.23
N PRO A 93 -13.60 -10.56 -18.16
CA PRO A 93 -14.39 -10.16 -19.29
C PRO A 93 -13.51 -9.53 -20.37
N LYS A 94 -13.85 -9.75 -21.64
CA LYS A 94 -13.17 -9.10 -22.76
C LYS A 94 -13.93 -7.84 -23.14
N PRO A 95 -13.47 -6.66 -22.73
CA PRO A 95 -14.16 -5.42 -23.06
C PRO A 95 -14.07 -5.16 -24.56
N VAL A 96 -15.20 -4.76 -25.14
CA VAL A 96 -15.27 -4.22 -26.49
C VAL A 96 -15.66 -2.75 -26.36
N TRP A 97 -14.78 -1.87 -26.77
CA TRP A 97 -15.07 -0.45 -26.74
C TRP A 97 -15.89 -0.05 -27.98
N ASN A 98 -17.06 0.53 -27.77
CA ASN A 98 -17.89 1.15 -28.79
C ASN A 98 -18.38 2.51 -28.25
N PRO A 99 -18.00 3.65 -28.89
CA PRO A 99 -18.40 4.97 -28.41
C PRO A 99 -19.89 5.26 -28.54
N ASP A 100 -20.60 4.50 -29.40
CA ASP A 100 -22.02 4.76 -29.73
C ASP A 100 -22.98 4.08 -28.75
N ILE A 101 -22.49 3.16 -27.91
CA ILE A 101 -23.31 2.44 -26.93
C ILE A 101 -22.66 2.42 -25.57
N PRO A 102 -23.44 2.44 -24.47
CA PRO A 102 -22.93 2.20 -23.13
C PRO A 102 -22.23 0.85 -23.05
N ASN A 103 -21.13 0.78 -22.30
CA ASN A 103 -20.43 -0.49 -22.05
C ASN A 103 -21.36 -1.46 -21.31
N PRO A 104 -21.72 -2.65 -21.90
CA PRO A 104 -22.64 -3.60 -21.30
C PRO A 104 -21.97 -4.49 -20.24
N ILE A 105 -20.65 -4.38 -20.04
CA ILE A 105 -19.88 -5.27 -19.18
C ILE A 105 -19.92 -4.79 -17.72
N ASP A 106 -20.37 -5.65 -16.83
CA ASP A 106 -20.13 -5.49 -15.40
C ASP A 106 -18.74 -6.05 -15.06
N PHE A 107 -17.79 -5.16 -14.82
CA PHE A 107 -16.43 -5.53 -14.45
C PHE A 107 -16.31 -6.17 -13.05
N ARG A 108 -17.38 -6.20 -12.27
CA ARG A 108 -17.40 -6.84 -10.94
C ARG A 108 -17.99 -8.26 -10.97
N GLU A 109 -18.70 -8.64 -12.00
CA GLU A 109 -19.43 -9.92 -12.10
C GLU A 109 -18.51 -11.14 -11.94
N GLY A 110 -17.31 -11.10 -12.47
CA GLY A 110 -16.36 -12.22 -12.42
C GLY A 110 -15.53 -12.32 -11.13
N TRP A 111 -15.79 -11.47 -10.14
CA TRP A 111 -15.04 -11.47 -8.87
C TRP A 111 -15.73 -12.32 -7.80
N THR A 112 -14.94 -13.07 -7.07
CA THR A 112 -15.40 -13.94 -5.96
C THR A 112 -14.84 -13.43 -4.64
N LYS A 113 -15.71 -13.22 -3.66
CA LYS A 113 -15.27 -12.88 -2.29
C LYS A 113 -14.58 -14.09 -1.66
N VAL A 114 -13.41 -13.87 -1.09
CA VAL A 114 -12.70 -14.89 -0.29
C VAL A 114 -13.44 -15.01 1.04
N PRO A 115 -13.85 -16.22 1.46
CA PRO A 115 -14.49 -16.41 2.76
C PRO A 115 -13.59 -15.97 3.91
N GLU A 116 -14.17 -15.36 4.90
CA GLU A 116 -13.50 -15.07 6.16
C GLU A 116 -13.20 -16.39 6.88
N GLN A 117 -11.96 -16.55 7.35
CA GLN A 117 -11.52 -17.78 8.00
C GLN A 117 -11.37 -17.62 9.52
N GLU A 118 -11.13 -16.40 9.98
CA GLU A 118 -10.90 -16.07 11.40
C GLU A 118 -11.52 -14.70 11.72
N ASP A 119 -11.88 -14.50 12.97
CA ASP A 119 -12.31 -13.20 13.47
C ASP A 119 -11.15 -12.21 13.47
N PHE A 120 -11.40 -11.01 13.00
CA PHE A 120 -10.41 -9.93 13.03
C PHE A 120 -10.30 -9.35 14.43
N ASP A 121 -9.08 -9.32 14.96
CA ASP A 121 -8.78 -8.60 16.18
C ASP A 121 -8.14 -7.22 15.88
N ASN A 122 -8.06 -6.38 16.88
CA ASN A 122 -7.33 -5.12 16.78
C ASN A 122 -5.85 -5.40 16.50
N ALA A 123 -5.32 -4.82 15.41
CA ALA A 123 -3.95 -5.07 14.98
C ALA A 123 -2.90 -4.66 16.03
N PHE A 124 -3.14 -3.59 16.80
CA PHE A 124 -2.24 -3.18 17.89
C PHE A 124 -2.25 -4.19 19.02
N LYS A 125 -3.43 -4.70 19.39
CA LYS A 125 -3.56 -5.75 20.42
C LYS A 125 -2.80 -7.01 19.95
N ALA A 126 -3.05 -7.50 18.76
CA ALA A 126 -2.40 -8.67 18.22
C ALA A 126 -0.86 -8.53 18.18
N GLN A 127 -0.35 -7.36 17.78
CA GLN A 127 1.08 -7.07 17.78
C GLN A 127 1.68 -7.10 19.19
N TRP A 128 1.01 -6.48 20.17
CA TRP A 128 1.44 -6.52 21.56
C TRP A 128 1.43 -7.93 22.15
N GLU A 129 0.41 -8.73 21.86
CA GLU A 129 0.35 -10.11 22.32
C GLU A 129 1.49 -10.95 21.76
N LEU A 130 1.84 -10.79 20.48
CA LEU A 130 2.97 -11.47 19.87
C LEU A 130 4.31 -11.02 20.48
N PHE A 131 4.48 -9.72 20.73
CA PHE A 131 5.67 -9.21 21.38
C PHE A 131 5.81 -9.73 22.82
N LEU A 132 4.74 -9.71 23.62
CA LEU A 132 4.75 -10.26 24.98
C LEU A 132 5.04 -11.76 24.99
N LYS A 133 4.48 -12.53 24.06
CA LYS A 133 4.83 -13.96 23.90
C LYS A 133 6.30 -14.15 23.60
N HIS A 134 6.88 -13.33 22.73
CA HIS A 134 8.32 -13.35 22.46
C HIS A 134 9.14 -13.09 23.73
N VAL A 135 8.80 -12.04 24.50
CA VAL A 135 9.55 -11.68 25.72
C VAL A 135 9.44 -12.73 26.81
N VAL A 136 8.26 -13.33 27.00
CA VAL A 136 8.00 -14.25 28.12
C VAL A 136 8.36 -15.70 27.80
N LEU A 137 8.13 -16.11 26.55
CA LEU A 137 8.24 -17.50 26.11
C LEU A 137 9.39 -17.75 25.13
N ASP A 138 10.18 -16.73 24.81
CA ASP A 138 11.25 -16.78 23.80
C ASP A 138 10.78 -17.32 22.43
N THR A 139 9.51 -17.02 22.08
CA THR A 139 8.96 -17.39 20.77
C THR A 139 9.51 -16.49 19.68
N PRO A 140 9.65 -16.95 18.43
CA PRO A 140 10.10 -16.10 17.34
C PRO A 140 9.20 -14.87 17.17
N PHE A 141 9.83 -13.69 16.99
CA PHE A 141 9.13 -12.44 16.68
C PHE A 141 9.57 -11.93 15.31
N PRO A 142 8.68 -11.94 14.31
CA PRO A 142 9.06 -11.66 12.93
C PRO A 142 9.40 -10.19 12.68
N TRP A 143 8.89 -9.27 13.49
CA TRP A 143 9.11 -7.82 13.33
C TRP A 143 10.25 -7.33 14.22
N ASN A 144 11.45 -7.79 13.95
CA ASN A 144 12.64 -7.38 14.68
C ASN A 144 13.14 -5.98 14.27
N LEU A 145 14.20 -5.50 14.93
CA LEU A 145 14.76 -4.17 14.65
C LEU A 145 15.25 -4.01 13.20
N MET A 146 15.67 -5.09 12.54
CA MET A 146 16.09 -5.04 11.15
C MET A 146 14.89 -4.75 10.22
N GLU A 147 13.72 -5.32 10.49
CA GLU A 147 12.51 -5.00 9.75
C GLU A 147 12.08 -3.53 9.96
N GLY A 148 12.27 -3.02 11.19
CA GLY A 148 12.10 -1.59 11.46
C GLY A 148 13.09 -0.72 10.67
N ALA A 149 14.34 -1.10 10.62
CA ALA A 149 15.39 -0.39 9.86
C ALA A 149 15.11 -0.35 8.36
N LYS A 150 14.56 -1.42 7.77
CA LYS A 150 14.09 -1.41 6.36
C LYS A 150 13.03 -0.33 6.12
N GLY A 151 12.08 -0.18 7.04
CA GLY A 151 11.05 0.85 6.95
C GLY A 151 11.62 2.25 6.95
N VAL A 152 12.57 2.54 7.85
CA VAL A 152 13.28 3.83 7.92
C VAL A 152 14.09 4.08 6.64
N GLN A 153 14.84 3.08 6.18
CA GLN A 153 15.61 3.16 4.94
C GLN A 153 14.72 3.50 3.73
N LEU A 154 13.57 2.85 3.61
CA LEU A 154 12.62 3.14 2.52
C LEU A 154 12.08 4.56 2.56
N ALA A 155 11.81 5.09 3.75
CA ALA A 155 11.36 6.47 3.94
C ALA A 155 12.46 7.46 3.54
N GLU A 156 13.69 7.28 4.02
CA GLU A 156 14.84 8.13 3.70
C GLU A 156 15.15 8.14 2.20
N LEU A 157 15.20 6.96 1.57
CA LEU A 157 15.47 6.85 0.13
C LEU A 157 14.30 7.35 -0.72
N GLY A 158 13.07 7.28 -0.21
CA GLY A 158 11.90 7.92 -0.82
C GLY A 158 12.03 9.44 -0.83
N LEU A 159 12.44 10.04 0.28
CA LEU A 159 12.73 11.48 0.37
C LEU A 159 13.88 11.89 -0.56
N GLU A 160 14.96 11.13 -0.58
CA GLU A 160 16.08 11.35 -1.49
C GLU A 160 15.65 11.31 -2.96
N SER A 161 14.80 10.32 -3.33
CA SER A 161 14.22 10.22 -4.65
C SER A 161 13.39 11.45 -5.00
N TRP A 162 12.58 11.94 -4.08
CA TRP A 162 11.79 13.14 -4.27
C TRP A 162 12.65 14.39 -4.46
N GLU A 163 13.66 14.60 -3.63
CA GLU A 163 14.59 15.73 -3.75
C GLU A 163 15.34 15.73 -5.07
N LYS A 164 15.92 14.57 -5.44
CA LYS A 164 16.74 14.41 -6.65
C LYS A 164 15.93 14.22 -7.93
N LYS A 165 14.61 13.99 -7.82
CA LYS A 165 13.72 13.68 -8.96
C LYS A 165 14.23 12.49 -9.80
N THR A 166 14.75 11.48 -9.12
CA THR A 166 15.38 10.34 -9.77
C THR A 166 15.03 9.02 -9.09
N TRP A 167 15.20 7.94 -9.83
CA TRP A 167 15.10 6.58 -9.31
C TRP A 167 16.27 6.30 -8.34
N ILE A 168 15.96 5.76 -7.16
CA ILE A 168 16.97 5.38 -6.16
C ILE A 168 16.97 3.86 -6.01
N ARG A 169 18.18 3.28 -6.11
CA ARG A 169 18.39 1.87 -5.80
C ARG A 169 18.48 1.69 -4.27
N ILE A 170 17.81 0.67 -3.76
CA ILE A 170 17.82 0.36 -2.33
C ILE A 170 18.93 -0.62 -2.03
N PRO A 171 19.97 -0.23 -1.26
CA PRO A 171 21.04 -1.12 -0.86
C PRO A 171 20.57 -2.07 0.26
N ASN A 172 21.15 -3.26 0.31
CA ASN A 172 20.92 -4.17 1.43
C ASN A 172 21.43 -3.53 2.72
N LEU A 173 20.64 -3.62 3.79
CA LEU A 173 21.09 -3.31 5.14
C LEU A 173 22.15 -4.33 5.56
N LYS A 174 23.20 -3.84 6.20
CA LYS A 174 24.31 -4.65 6.73
C LYS A 174 24.15 -4.88 8.22
#